data_ffe162d079fed4a0857163b3a6926864
#
_entry.id   ffe162d079fed4a0857163b3a6926864
#
_cell.length_a   1.000
_cell.length_b   1.000
_cell.length_c   1.000
_cell.angle_alpha   90.00
_cell.angle_beta   90.00
_cell.angle_gamma   90.00
#
_symmetry.space_group_name_H-M   'P 1'
#
loop_
_entity.id
_entity.type
_entity.pdbx_description
1 polymer ?
#
loop_
_entity_poly.entity_id
_entity_poly.type
_entity_poly.pdbx_seq_one_letter_code
_entity_poly.pdbx_strand_id
1 'polypeptide(L)'
;MSDFRPDEILRVLHEHRVRFVLIGGLAATLHGAAHVTFDVDITPDDSSANMKRLSAALHALKARIRVDGIPGGLPFDHDAACLARMMNLNLVTRAGDLDIAMHPTGVETFKAWDAHATDLVALGVAVRVAALDDIIRSKEAAGRQNDLVTLPLLRALRARLGLVRK
;
A
#
# COMPACT_ATOMS: atom_id res chain seq x y z
N MET A 1 -17.91 -11.59 -4.86
CA MET A 1 -17.11 -10.46 -4.35
C MET A 1 -16.50 -10.85 -3.02
N SER A 2 -15.20 -10.85 -2.89
CA SER A 2 -14.60 -10.99 -1.56
C SER A 2 -14.83 -9.67 -0.82
N ASP A 3 -15.29 -9.77 0.42
CA ASP A 3 -15.42 -8.59 1.27
C ASP A 3 -14.04 -7.96 1.48
N PHE A 4 -13.95 -6.64 1.38
CA PHE A 4 -12.70 -5.93 1.64
C PHE A 4 -12.40 -5.95 3.15
N ARG A 5 -11.38 -6.70 3.53
CA ARG A 5 -10.89 -6.86 4.90
C ARG A 5 -9.43 -6.46 5.02
N PRO A 6 -9.16 -5.15 5.05
CA PRO A 6 -7.79 -4.64 5.11
C PRO A 6 -7.04 -5.08 6.37
N ASP A 7 -7.74 -5.27 7.47
CA ASP A 7 -7.20 -5.83 8.72
C ASP A 7 -6.56 -7.20 8.51
N GLU A 8 -7.20 -8.07 7.74
CA GLU A 8 -6.67 -9.40 7.43
C GLU A 8 -5.44 -9.32 6.51
N ILE A 9 -5.46 -8.45 5.49
CA ILE A 9 -4.31 -8.24 4.62
C ILE A 9 -3.10 -7.77 5.44
N LEU A 10 -3.29 -6.74 6.27
CA LEU A 10 -2.23 -6.19 7.11
C LEU A 10 -1.71 -7.21 8.13
N ARG A 11 -2.63 -7.99 8.72
CA ARG A 11 -2.27 -9.04 9.69
C ARG A 11 -1.41 -10.12 9.06
N VAL A 12 -1.78 -10.62 7.88
CA VAL A 12 -1.01 -11.66 7.18
C VAL A 12 0.39 -11.14 6.79
N LEU A 13 0.48 -9.92 6.28
CA LEU A 13 1.78 -9.29 5.98
C LEU A 13 2.64 -9.19 7.25
N HIS A 14 2.05 -8.78 8.36
CA HIS A 14 2.74 -8.67 9.66
C HIS A 14 3.19 -10.04 10.20
N GLU A 15 2.33 -11.05 10.18
CA GLU A 15 2.65 -12.42 10.62
C GLU A 15 3.82 -13.03 9.84
N HIS A 16 3.92 -12.73 8.55
CA HIS A 16 5.03 -13.16 7.70
C HIS A 16 6.27 -12.23 7.81
N ARG A 17 6.22 -11.23 8.68
CA ARG A 17 7.31 -10.26 8.91
C ARG A 17 7.76 -9.54 7.63
N VAL A 18 6.82 -9.25 6.75
CA VAL A 18 7.08 -8.44 5.56
C VAL A 18 7.38 -7.00 5.99
N ARG A 19 8.50 -6.47 5.52
CA ARG A 19 8.83 -5.05 5.68
C ARG A 19 8.23 -4.28 4.53
N PHE A 20 7.37 -3.34 4.86
CA PHE A 20 6.72 -2.47 3.88
C PHE A 20 6.30 -1.15 4.53
N VAL A 21 6.05 -0.16 3.70
CA VAL A 21 5.36 1.06 4.08
C VAL A 21 3.97 1.04 3.46
N LEU A 22 2.95 1.26 4.28
CA LEU A 22 1.58 1.45 3.82
C LEU A 22 1.48 2.83 3.15
N ILE A 23 1.06 2.86 1.92
CA ILE A 23 0.90 4.06 1.10
C ILE A 23 -0.56 4.21 0.64
N GLY A 24 -0.84 5.16 -0.25
CA GLY A 24 -2.13 5.27 -0.90
C GLY A 24 -3.29 5.72 -0.02
N GLY A 25 -4.50 5.31 -0.40
CA GLY A 25 -5.75 5.78 0.19
C GLY A 25 -5.93 5.38 1.66
N LEU A 26 -5.60 4.15 2.02
CA LEU A 26 -5.71 3.69 3.41
C LEU A 26 -4.74 4.44 4.33
N ALA A 27 -3.51 4.69 3.88
CA ALA A 27 -2.55 5.50 4.62
C ALA A 27 -3.09 6.94 4.82
N ALA A 28 -3.66 7.54 3.80
CA ALA A 28 -4.30 8.86 3.89
C ALA A 28 -5.44 8.88 4.92
N THR A 29 -6.27 7.85 4.93
CA THR A 29 -7.36 7.69 5.91
C THR A 29 -6.84 7.61 7.33
N LEU A 30 -5.73 6.93 7.56
CA LEU A 30 -5.10 6.84 8.89
C LEU A 30 -4.55 8.19 9.37
N HIS A 31 -4.23 9.10 8.46
CA HIS A 31 -3.90 10.49 8.80
C HIS A 31 -5.14 11.38 9.06
N GLY A 32 -6.33 10.86 8.81
CA GLY A 32 -7.59 11.57 9.04
C GLY A 32 -8.27 12.09 7.78
N ALA A 33 -7.84 11.65 6.58
CA ALA A 33 -8.52 12.00 5.35
C ALA A 33 -9.92 11.38 5.28
N ALA A 34 -10.91 12.18 4.92
CA ALA A 34 -12.27 11.72 4.64
C ALA A 34 -12.32 11.09 3.25
N HIS A 35 -11.80 9.88 3.14
CA HIS A 35 -11.65 9.15 1.89
C HIS A 35 -12.03 7.68 2.09
N VAL A 36 -12.80 7.14 1.17
CA VAL A 36 -13.13 5.72 1.14
C VAL A 36 -12.18 5.03 0.18
N THR A 37 -11.54 3.96 0.64
CA THR A 37 -10.68 3.12 -0.18
C THR A 37 -11.16 1.67 -0.15
N PHE A 38 -10.91 0.94 -1.22
CA PHE A 38 -11.29 -0.46 -1.38
C PHE A 38 -10.09 -1.37 -1.65
N ASP A 39 -8.90 -0.86 -1.47
CA ASP A 39 -7.63 -1.55 -1.66
C ASP A 39 -6.63 -1.19 -0.57
N VAL A 40 -5.63 -2.04 -0.43
CA VAL A 40 -4.44 -1.79 0.38
C VAL A 40 -3.28 -1.55 -0.58
N ASP A 41 -2.62 -0.42 -0.45
CA ASP A 41 -1.43 -0.08 -1.24
C ASP A 41 -0.19 -0.16 -0.38
N ILE A 42 0.81 -0.89 -0.82
CA ILE A 42 2.10 -1.00 -0.12
C ILE A 42 3.30 -0.80 -1.04
N THR A 43 4.40 -0.33 -0.46
CA THR A 43 5.72 -0.41 -1.06
C THR A 43 6.63 -1.23 -0.15
N PRO A 44 7.10 -2.41 -0.60
CA PRO A 44 7.93 -3.28 0.21
C PRO A 44 9.42 -2.95 0.09
N ASP A 45 10.19 -3.29 1.13
CA ASP A 45 11.64 -3.40 1.03
C ASP A 45 11.99 -4.50 0.01
N ASP A 46 12.84 -4.19 -0.95
CA ASP A 46 13.19 -5.04 -2.08
C ASP A 46 14.32 -6.05 -1.79
N SER A 47 14.78 -6.15 -0.54
CA SER A 47 15.78 -7.15 -0.18
C SER A 47 15.30 -8.58 -0.47
N SER A 48 16.23 -9.45 -0.86
CA SER A 48 15.92 -10.86 -1.19
C SER A 48 15.20 -11.58 -0.05
N ALA A 49 15.62 -11.34 1.20
CA ALA A 49 14.97 -11.91 2.37
C ALA A 49 13.52 -11.43 2.51
N ASN A 50 13.26 -10.15 2.25
CA ASN A 50 11.92 -9.59 2.32
C ASN A 50 11.04 -10.08 1.16
N MET A 51 11.58 -10.23 -0.03
CA MET A 51 10.84 -10.79 -1.16
C MET A 51 10.39 -12.23 -0.91
N LYS A 52 11.19 -13.05 -0.20
CA LYS A 52 10.78 -14.38 0.26
C LYS A 52 9.59 -14.32 1.21
N ARG A 53 9.62 -13.40 2.17
CA ARG A 53 8.51 -13.20 3.13
C ARG A 53 7.25 -12.71 2.42
N LEU A 54 7.41 -11.76 1.49
CA LEU A 54 6.29 -11.26 0.69
C LEU A 54 5.66 -12.37 -0.15
N SER A 55 6.47 -13.20 -0.82
CA SER A 55 5.95 -14.33 -1.59
C SER A 55 5.16 -15.29 -0.70
N ALA A 56 5.65 -15.63 0.48
CA ALA A 56 4.94 -16.47 1.44
C ALA A 56 3.61 -15.84 1.90
N ALA A 57 3.60 -14.54 2.17
CA ALA A 57 2.38 -13.81 2.54
C ALA A 57 1.36 -13.80 1.40
N LEU A 58 1.79 -13.57 0.16
CA LEU A 58 0.93 -13.60 -1.01
C LEU A 58 0.31 -14.98 -1.26
N HIS A 59 1.06 -16.06 -1.02
CA HIS A 59 0.49 -17.42 -1.05
C HIS A 59 -0.58 -17.62 0.03
N ALA A 60 -0.31 -17.16 1.27
CA ALA A 60 -1.28 -17.24 2.36
C ALA A 60 -2.55 -16.44 2.07
N LEU A 61 -2.44 -15.30 1.40
CA LEU A 61 -3.56 -14.47 0.96
C LEU A 61 -4.26 -15.01 -0.29
N LYS A 62 -3.76 -16.08 -0.90
CA LYS A 62 -4.26 -16.62 -2.18
C LYS A 62 -4.31 -15.53 -3.26
N ALA A 63 -3.25 -14.73 -3.33
CA ALA A 63 -3.15 -13.61 -4.24
C ALA A 63 -3.15 -14.08 -5.70
N ARG A 64 -3.90 -13.36 -6.53
CA ARG A 64 -4.04 -13.58 -7.97
C ARG A 64 -3.89 -12.26 -8.69
N ILE A 65 -3.49 -12.27 -9.95
CA ILE A 65 -3.41 -11.05 -10.75
C ILE A 65 -4.82 -10.52 -11.01
N ARG A 66 -5.07 -9.27 -10.62
CA ARG A 66 -6.34 -8.60 -10.89
C ARG A 66 -6.41 -8.22 -12.36
N VAL A 67 -7.48 -8.64 -13.03
CA VAL A 67 -7.74 -8.35 -14.44
C VAL A 67 -9.19 -7.90 -14.59
N ASP A 68 -9.41 -6.82 -15.30
CA ASP A 68 -10.75 -6.29 -15.55
C ASP A 68 -11.60 -7.35 -16.29
N GLY A 69 -12.82 -7.53 -15.82
CA GLY A 69 -13.75 -8.48 -16.39
C GLY A 69 -13.50 -9.95 -16.03
N ILE A 70 -12.49 -10.25 -15.22
CA ILE A 70 -12.23 -11.61 -14.71
C ILE A 70 -12.35 -11.59 -13.18
N PRO A 71 -13.54 -11.87 -12.62
CA PRO A 71 -13.71 -11.96 -11.17
C PRO A 71 -12.76 -13.01 -10.58
N GLY A 72 -12.10 -12.65 -9.47
CA GLY A 72 -11.13 -13.52 -8.83
C GLY A 72 -9.75 -13.57 -9.49
N GLY A 73 -9.55 -12.84 -10.60
CA GLY A 73 -8.24 -12.68 -11.23
C GLY A 73 -7.65 -13.94 -11.87
N LEU A 74 -6.42 -13.84 -12.30
CA LEU A 74 -5.66 -14.94 -12.90
C LEU A 74 -4.63 -15.50 -11.92
N PRO A 75 -4.40 -16.84 -11.91
CA PRO A 75 -3.32 -17.42 -11.14
C PRO A 75 -1.97 -16.88 -11.63
N PHE A 76 -1.05 -16.69 -10.70
CA PHE A 76 0.33 -16.42 -11.07
C PHE A 76 1.27 -17.14 -10.10
N ASP A 77 2.29 -17.77 -10.67
CA ASP A 77 3.36 -18.37 -9.90
C ASP A 77 4.40 -17.29 -9.57
N HIS A 78 4.81 -17.23 -8.33
CA HIS A 78 5.80 -16.27 -7.89
C HIS A 78 6.72 -16.87 -6.84
N ASP A 79 7.94 -16.38 -6.86
CA ASP A 79 8.95 -16.54 -5.83
C ASP A 79 9.65 -15.20 -5.60
N ALA A 80 10.63 -15.17 -4.72
CA ALA A 80 11.37 -13.94 -4.42
C ALA A 80 12.03 -13.33 -5.67
N ALA A 81 12.60 -14.15 -6.54
CA ALA A 81 13.27 -13.68 -7.75
C ALA A 81 12.28 -13.09 -8.77
N CYS A 82 11.11 -13.71 -8.89
CA CYS A 82 10.03 -13.20 -9.73
C CYS A 82 9.55 -11.84 -9.23
N LEU A 83 9.23 -11.73 -7.93
CA LEU A 83 8.75 -10.48 -7.33
C LEU A 83 9.77 -9.34 -7.45
N ALA A 84 11.06 -9.62 -7.27
CA ALA A 84 12.12 -8.64 -7.38
C ALA A 84 12.24 -7.98 -8.76
N ARG A 85 11.71 -8.60 -9.81
CA ARG A 85 11.72 -8.08 -11.17
C ARG A 85 10.46 -7.32 -11.56
N MET A 86 9.44 -7.33 -10.70
CA MET A 86 8.19 -6.65 -10.98
C MET A 86 8.22 -5.21 -10.49
N MET A 87 7.56 -4.32 -11.22
CA MET A 87 7.43 -2.90 -10.85
C MET A 87 6.16 -2.65 -10.06
N ASN A 88 5.05 -3.15 -10.57
CA ASN A 88 3.73 -3.01 -9.96
C ASN A 88 2.99 -4.33 -10.04
N LEU A 89 2.26 -4.64 -8.98
CA LEU A 89 1.38 -5.79 -8.89
C LEU A 89 0.02 -5.34 -8.41
N ASN A 90 -0.99 -5.50 -9.25
CA ASN A 90 -2.38 -5.30 -8.87
C ASN A 90 -2.99 -6.67 -8.61
N LEU A 91 -3.30 -6.94 -7.36
CA LEU A 91 -3.70 -8.27 -6.92
C LEU A 91 -5.14 -8.24 -6.36
N VAL A 92 -5.84 -9.33 -6.57
CA VAL A 92 -7.01 -9.69 -5.78
C VAL A 92 -6.61 -10.82 -4.83
N THR A 93 -7.01 -10.69 -3.58
CA THR A 93 -6.74 -11.69 -2.54
C THR A 93 -8.05 -12.23 -1.95
N ARG A 94 -7.96 -13.24 -1.09
CA ARG A 94 -9.13 -13.71 -0.35
C ARG A 94 -9.70 -12.68 0.63
N ALA A 95 -8.98 -11.59 0.88
CA ALA A 95 -9.37 -10.52 1.80
C ALA A 95 -9.57 -9.16 1.10
N GLY A 96 -9.58 -9.14 -0.22
CA GLY A 96 -9.75 -7.92 -1.02
C GLY A 96 -8.53 -7.57 -1.85
N ASP A 97 -8.53 -6.38 -2.40
CA ASP A 97 -7.51 -5.92 -3.33
C ASP A 97 -6.25 -5.44 -2.60
N LEU A 98 -5.11 -5.84 -3.15
CA LEU A 98 -3.77 -5.46 -2.67
C LEU A 98 -2.92 -4.99 -3.84
N ASP A 99 -2.50 -3.74 -3.82
CA ASP A 99 -1.64 -3.14 -4.81
C ASP A 99 -0.22 -2.96 -4.25
N ILE A 100 0.76 -3.47 -4.97
CA ILE A 100 2.16 -3.40 -4.61
C ILE A 100 2.90 -2.58 -5.64
N ALA A 101 3.52 -1.49 -5.20
CA ALA A 101 4.39 -0.66 -6.03
C ALA A 101 5.83 -0.75 -5.50
N MET A 102 6.74 -1.28 -6.31
CA MET A 102 8.16 -1.37 -5.93
C MET A 102 8.84 0.00 -6.00
N HIS A 103 8.45 0.82 -6.97
CA HIS A 103 9.00 2.16 -7.19
C HIS A 103 7.87 3.16 -7.45
N PRO A 104 7.12 3.56 -6.40
CA PRO A 104 6.02 4.52 -6.58
C PRO A 104 6.53 5.85 -7.15
N THR A 105 5.78 6.42 -8.07
CA THR A 105 6.12 7.69 -8.71
C THR A 105 6.25 8.82 -7.68
N GLY A 106 7.29 9.63 -7.80
CA GLY A 106 7.55 10.80 -6.96
C GLY A 106 8.27 10.50 -5.64
N VAL A 107 8.20 9.27 -5.15
CA VAL A 107 8.98 8.76 -4.01
C VAL A 107 9.42 7.34 -4.37
N GLU A 108 10.52 7.22 -5.08
CA GLU A 108 10.82 6.04 -5.90
C GLU A 108 11.40 4.84 -5.17
N THR A 109 11.77 4.97 -3.90
CA THR A 109 12.39 3.87 -3.16
C THR A 109 11.71 3.61 -1.83
N PHE A 110 11.69 2.35 -1.40
CA PHE A 110 11.24 1.98 -0.06
C PHE A 110 11.97 2.79 1.01
N LYS A 111 13.29 2.96 0.89
CA LYS A 111 14.10 3.72 1.84
C LYS A 111 13.64 5.18 1.96
N ALA A 112 13.26 5.81 0.87
CA ALA A 112 12.76 7.19 0.88
C ALA A 112 11.41 7.29 1.60
N TRP A 113 10.49 6.35 1.38
CA TRP A 113 9.23 6.26 2.10
C TRP A 113 9.45 5.99 3.59
N ASP A 114 10.30 5.02 3.90
CA ASP A 114 10.57 4.59 5.28
C ASP A 114 11.21 5.69 6.12
N ALA A 115 12.03 6.55 5.52
CA ALA A 115 12.69 7.66 6.20
C ALA A 115 11.73 8.63 6.90
N HIS A 116 10.53 8.83 6.37
CA HIS A 116 9.53 9.74 6.91
C HIS A 116 8.28 9.02 7.47
N ALA A 117 8.23 7.70 7.33
CA ALA A 117 7.09 6.90 7.78
C ALA A 117 6.98 6.88 9.30
N THR A 118 5.77 6.65 9.78
CA THR A 118 5.45 6.58 11.21
C THR A 118 4.87 5.22 11.55
N ASP A 119 5.22 4.69 12.71
CA ASP A 119 4.61 3.46 13.22
C ASP A 119 3.27 3.79 13.87
N LEU A 120 2.22 3.16 13.37
CA LEU A 120 0.86 3.28 13.90
C LEU A 120 0.27 1.90 14.15
N VAL A 121 -0.72 1.83 15.02
CA VAL A 121 -1.59 0.66 15.14
C VAL A 121 -2.83 0.92 14.29
N ALA A 122 -2.96 0.18 13.21
CA ALA A 122 -4.08 0.28 12.28
C ALA A 122 -4.87 -1.02 12.30
N LEU A 123 -6.17 -0.93 12.60
CA LEU A 123 -7.06 -2.11 12.60
C LEU A 123 -6.53 -3.26 13.48
N GLY A 124 -5.88 -2.91 14.60
CA GLY A 124 -5.29 -3.87 15.53
C GLY A 124 -3.91 -4.42 15.11
N VAL A 125 -3.31 -3.90 14.06
CA VAL A 125 -2.02 -4.35 13.53
C VAL A 125 -1.00 -3.21 13.58
N ALA A 126 0.22 -3.50 14.02
CA ALA A 126 1.32 -2.54 13.94
C ALA A 126 1.77 -2.39 12.47
N VAL A 127 1.71 -1.18 11.95
CA VAL A 127 1.97 -0.87 10.54
C VAL A 127 2.84 0.38 10.43
N ARG A 128 3.80 0.34 9.53
CA ARG A 128 4.58 1.50 9.12
C ARG A 128 3.82 2.26 8.05
N VAL A 129 3.42 3.50 8.35
CA VAL A 129 2.52 4.31 7.51
C VAL A 129 3.29 5.48 6.91
N ALA A 130 3.15 5.69 5.61
CA ALA A 130 3.79 6.78 4.88
C ALA A 130 3.41 8.16 5.48
N ALA A 131 4.35 9.09 5.47
CA ALA A 131 4.07 10.47 5.81
C ALA A 131 3.09 11.09 4.82
N LEU A 132 2.19 11.95 5.32
CA LEU A 132 1.19 12.61 4.46
C LEU A 132 1.82 13.41 3.34
N ASP A 133 2.95 14.08 3.59
CA ASP A 133 3.67 14.85 2.57
C ASP A 133 4.20 13.96 1.43
N ASP A 134 4.67 12.75 1.75
CA ASP A 134 5.14 11.81 0.74
C ASP A 134 3.97 11.23 -0.08
N ILE A 135 2.83 10.96 0.57
CA ILE A 135 1.59 10.55 -0.13
C ILE A 135 1.16 11.64 -1.13
N ILE A 136 1.15 12.90 -0.70
CA ILE A 136 0.81 14.04 -1.56
C ILE A 136 1.79 14.13 -2.73
N ARG A 137 3.09 14.07 -2.48
CA ARG A 137 4.13 14.13 -3.50
C ARG A 137 3.96 13.02 -4.55
N SER A 138 3.70 11.81 -4.12
CA SER A 138 3.49 10.67 -5.02
C SER A 138 2.25 10.85 -5.89
N LYS A 139 1.14 11.33 -5.31
CA LYS A 139 -0.08 11.60 -6.06
C LYS A 139 0.07 12.76 -7.06
N GLU A 140 0.78 13.82 -6.68
CA GLU A 140 1.09 14.94 -7.59
C GLU A 140 1.92 14.46 -8.78
N ALA A 141 2.93 13.63 -8.53
CA ALA A 141 3.80 13.09 -9.58
C ALA A 141 3.08 12.11 -10.49
N ALA A 142 2.20 11.26 -9.96
CA ALA A 142 1.40 10.31 -10.74
C ALA A 142 0.34 11.01 -11.58
N GLY A 143 -0.33 12.04 -11.06
CA GLY A 143 -1.27 12.88 -11.78
C GLY A 143 -2.47 12.17 -12.38
N ARG A 144 -2.84 10.99 -11.83
CA ARG A 144 -4.03 10.26 -12.31
C ARG A 144 -5.31 11.01 -11.96
N GLN A 145 -6.39 10.72 -12.68
CA GLN A 145 -7.69 11.39 -12.45
C GLN A 145 -8.12 11.32 -10.98
N ASN A 146 -8.05 10.14 -10.37
CA ASN A 146 -8.41 9.95 -8.97
C ASN A 146 -7.47 10.69 -8.01
N ASP A 147 -6.19 10.80 -8.36
CA ASP A 147 -5.22 11.56 -7.57
C ASP A 147 -5.56 13.05 -7.58
N LEU A 148 -5.94 13.61 -8.73
CA LEU A 148 -6.33 15.00 -8.86
C LEU A 148 -7.58 15.35 -8.03
N VAL A 149 -8.53 14.42 -7.91
CA VAL A 149 -9.73 14.59 -7.08
C VAL A 149 -9.40 14.57 -5.59
N THR A 150 -8.47 13.72 -5.15
CA THR A 150 -8.13 13.55 -3.73
C THR A 150 -7.11 14.58 -3.22
N LEU A 151 -6.24 15.11 -4.06
CA LEU A 151 -5.19 16.05 -3.67
C LEU A 151 -5.68 17.27 -2.90
N PRO A 152 -6.78 17.96 -3.29
CA PRO A 152 -7.28 19.08 -2.51
C PRO A 152 -7.64 18.73 -1.06
N LEU A 153 -8.21 17.53 -0.84
CA LEU A 153 -8.56 17.03 0.49
C LEU A 153 -7.30 16.76 1.33
N LEU A 154 -6.28 16.17 0.72
CA LEU A 154 -5.02 15.87 1.39
C LEU A 154 -4.23 17.13 1.74
N ARG A 155 -4.22 18.12 0.85
CA ARG A 155 -3.59 19.42 1.11
C ARG A 155 -4.29 20.19 2.23
N ALA A 156 -5.63 20.16 2.26
CA ALA A 156 -6.41 20.75 3.35
C ALA A 156 -6.14 20.05 4.69
N LEU A 157 -6.06 18.73 4.70
CA LEU A 157 -5.70 17.95 5.87
C LEU A 157 -4.30 18.32 6.38
N ARG A 158 -3.31 18.38 5.49
CA ARG A 158 -1.94 18.80 5.82
C ARG A 158 -1.91 20.18 6.45
N ALA A 159 -2.65 21.13 5.90
CA ALA A 159 -2.74 22.50 6.45
C ALA A 159 -3.32 22.50 7.87
N ARG A 160 -4.38 21.73 8.13
CA ARG A 160 -4.95 21.58 9.48
C ARG A 160 -3.96 20.97 10.47
N LEU A 161 -3.26 19.90 10.08
CA LEU A 161 -2.28 19.24 10.93
C LEU A 161 -1.05 20.13 11.19
N GLY A 162 -0.65 20.94 10.22
CA GLY A 162 0.41 21.94 10.38
C GLY A 162 0.05 23.06 11.35
N LEU A 163 -1.21 23.44 11.42
CA LEU A 163 -1.71 24.44 12.37
C LEU A 163 -1.76 23.91 13.80
N VAL A 164 -1.96 22.61 13.99
CA VAL A 164 -2.00 21.97 15.32
C VAL A 164 -0.59 21.80 15.91
N ARG A 165 0.45 21.80 15.07
CA ARG A 165 1.85 21.65 15.50
C ARG A 165 2.53 22.95 15.94
N LYS A 166 1.84 24.07 15.87
CA LYS A 166 2.26 25.36 16.40
C LYS A 166 1.60 25.62 17.75
#